data_153076c36fd5b6ac4244aa261bffa7ea
#
_entry.id   153076c36fd5b6ac4244aa261bffa7ea
#
_cell.length_a   1.000
_cell.length_b   1.000
_cell.length_c   1.000
_cell.angle_alpha   90.00
_cell.angle_beta   90.00
_cell.angle_gamma   90.00
#
_symmetry.space_group_name_H-M   'P 1'
#
loop_
_entity.id
_entity.type
_entity.pdbx_description
1 polymer ?
#
loop_
_entity_poly.entity_id
_entity_poly.type
_entity_poly.pdbx_seq_one_letter_code
_entity_poly.pdbx_strand_id
1 'polypeptide(L)'
;MFVFAIVNFPSDSFPISLVHAILNLSLSACFSHGADLFFSGKDLFMKRIKNIDLLRAGAILYIMLYHCYVLSGQPWQSHTAIHTLLTLGGEVGVTLFFLLSGYGIYLSLSSSEARGCLPGWRAFMKKRCIRIMPQYYVCITVLLIFMSTQMFSNEGLRHILAYYTFTENFSPVTHGSINGALWTMGVIFQFYLIAPFLYKAVRKNWLVSAIVSIVFTVICRFAVVRYLHNSGISDNSVYFVYERQVFSALDNFVLGMAAAAFWKQTGDRMQDYRLKLGLPVSIASTALILVWIFYYHSHGLYGTAPSGYPAHSILAVLLSILLVGFSLLPEMDFRFLRPLYFVARNQYGIYLWHMPIIMILQANAPWFNTMSQQRFWLFLPCMVVITCVFGYFATRFIDHPASAKKKG
;
A
#
# COMPACT_ATOMS: atom_id res chain seq x y z
N MET A 1 7.93 12.74 -17.46
CA MET A 1 8.48 13.98 -16.89
C MET A 1 7.31 14.76 -16.28
N PHE A 2 6.88 14.38 -15.07
CA PHE A 2 5.86 15.13 -14.35
C PHE A 2 6.55 16.28 -13.62
N VAL A 3 6.50 17.46 -14.20
CA VAL A 3 6.92 18.69 -13.54
C VAL A 3 5.83 19.06 -12.54
N PHE A 4 6.10 18.82 -11.26
CA PHE A 4 5.32 19.40 -10.18
C PHE A 4 5.61 20.91 -10.17
N ALA A 5 4.71 21.70 -10.75
CA ALA A 5 4.70 23.14 -10.56
C ALA A 5 4.22 23.42 -9.12
N ILE A 6 5.11 23.33 -8.16
CA ILE A 6 4.87 23.88 -6.82
C ILE A 6 5.26 25.34 -6.88
N VAL A 7 4.22 26.17 -6.93
CA VAL A 7 4.30 27.62 -7.11
C VAL A 7 4.56 28.30 -5.77
N ASN A 8 5.40 29.36 -5.83
CA ASN A 8 5.55 30.38 -4.80
C ASN A 8 4.18 30.93 -4.37
N PHE A 9 3.96 31.01 -3.05
CA PHE A 9 2.74 31.58 -2.47
C PHE A 9 2.57 33.06 -2.81
N PRO A 10 1.45 33.47 -3.43
CA PRO A 10 0.93 34.83 -3.29
C PRO A 10 0.02 34.86 -2.06
N SER A 11 0.20 35.89 -1.25
CA SER A 11 -0.42 36.08 0.07
C SER A 11 -1.90 36.46 0.09
N ASP A 12 -2.61 36.44 -1.05
CA ASP A 12 -3.95 37.03 -1.11
C ASP A 12 -5.03 36.00 -1.46
N SER A 13 -5.95 35.86 -0.49
CA SER A 13 -7.28 35.23 -0.55
C SER A 13 -7.37 33.73 -0.71
N PHE A 14 -7.15 33.03 0.40
CA PHE A 14 -7.58 31.65 0.59
C PHE A 14 -9.07 31.63 0.95
N PRO A 15 -9.94 30.83 0.29
CA PRO A 15 -11.31 30.64 0.76
C PRO A 15 -11.30 29.66 1.95
N ILE A 16 -10.95 30.19 3.12
CA ILE A 16 -10.97 29.46 4.41
C ILE A 16 -12.34 28.82 4.63
N SER A 17 -13.42 29.41 4.10
CA SER A 17 -14.77 28.87 4.14
C SER A 17 -14.93 27.53 3.41
N LEU A 18 -14.25 27.30 2.28
CA LEU A 18 -14.33 26.04 1.54
C LEU A 18 -13.55 24.93 2.26
N VAL A 19 -12.37 25.26 2.81
CA VAL A 19 -11.59 24.34 3.64
C VAL A 19 -12.36 23.95 4.90
N HIS A 20 -13.02 24.91 5.55
CA HIS A 20 -13.92 24.64 6.68
C HIS A 20 -15.15 23.80 6.27
N ALA A 21 -15.73 24.02 5.09
CA ALA A 21 -16.85 23.21 4.59
C ALA A 21 -16.41 21.77 4.29
N ILE A 22 -15.27 21.58 3.64
CA ILE A 22 -14.70 20.25 3.35
C ILE A 22 -14.29 19.54 4.64
N LEU A 23 -13.63 20.23 5.58
CA LEU A 23 -13.29 19.69 6.89
C LEU A 23 -14.55 19.34 7.69
N ASN A 24 -15.56 20.21 7.70
CA ASN A 24 -16.82 19.92 8.41
C ASN A 24 -17.60 18.78 7.76
N LEU A 25 -17.64 18.67 6.42
CA LEU A 25 -18.25 17.54 5.72
C LEU A 25 -17.48 16.23 6.00
N SER A 26 -16.15 16.27 5.93
CA SER A 26 -15.31 15.08 6.21
C SER A 26 -15.42 14.66 7.68
N LEU A 27 -15.41 15.63 8.60
CA LEU A 27 -15.53 15.38 10.04
C LEU A 27 -16.96 15.02 10.43
N SER A 28 -18.00 15.67 9.91
CA SER A 28 -19.38 15.34 10.22
C SER A 28 -19.79 13.97 9.68
N ALA A 29 -19.36 13.59 8.48
CA ALA A 29 -19.55 12.24 7.96
C ALA A 29 -18.85 11.17 8.82
N CYS A 30 -17.71 11.51 9.43
CA CYS A 30 -16.98 10.62 10.34
C CYS A 30 -17.55 10.60 11.77
N PHE A 31 -18.10 11.72 12.28
CA PHE A 31 -18.47 11.86 13.70
C PHE A 31 -19.96 11.72 13.99
N SER A 32 -20.86 11.93 13.01
CA SER A 32 -22.32 11.91 13.27
C SER A 32 -22.91 10.53 13.60
N HIS A 33 -22.17 9.42 13.42
CA HIS A 33 -22.66 8.05 13.69
C HIS A 33 -21.66 7.15 14.41
N GLY A 34 -20.60 7.68 15.00
CA GLY A 34 -19.46 6.90 15.48
C GLY A 34 -19.23 6.82 16.99
N ALA A 35 -19.90 7.64 17.80
CA ALA A 35 -19.54 7.75 19.22
C ALA A 35 -19.92 6.52 20.06
N ASP A 36 -20.97 5.79 19.70
CA ASP A 36 -21.52 4.69 20.52
C ASP A 36 -21.08 3.28 20.11
N LEU A 37 -20.32 3.14 19.03
CA LEU A 37 -19.84 1.84 18.50
C LEU A 37 -18.33 1.60 18.72
N PHE A 38 -17.62 2.52 19.37
CA PHE A 38 -16.24 2.34 19.71
C PHE A 38 -16.07 1.52 20.99
N PHE A 39 -15.69 0.27 20.79
CA PHE A 39 -15.13 -0.60 21.82
C PHE A 39 -16.04 -1.05 22.97
N SER A 40 -16.88 -2.03 22.70
CA SER A 40 -17.02 -3.11 23.66
C SER A 40 -15.65 -3.84 23.72
N GLY A 41 -14.92 -3.67 24.80
CA GLY A 41 -13.54 -4.14 24.99
C GLY A 41 -13.37 -5.66 25.13
N LYS A 42 -14.03 -6.43 24.27
CA LYS A 42 -13.90 -7.90 24.17
C LYS A 42 -13.82 -8.39 22.72
N ASP A 43 -13.33 -7.58 21.77
CA ASP A 43 -12.76 -8.17 20.57
C ASP A 43 -11.52 -8.95 21.02
N LEU A 44 -11.69 -10.28 21.20
CA LEU A 44 -10.58 -11.20 21.36
C LEU A 44 -9.67 -10.95 20.18
N PHE A 45 -8.56 -10.24 20.41
CA PHE A 45 -7.50 -10.00 19.44
C PHE A 45 -7.16 -11.35 18.82
N MET A 46 -7.38 -11.50 17.49
CA MET A 46 -6.69 -12.56 16.76
C MET A 46 -5.24 -12.50 17.20
N LYS A 47 -4.69 -13.62 17.71
CA LYS A 47 -3.28 -13.68 18.09
C LYS A 47 -2.47 -13.14 16.91
N ARG A 48 -1.87 -11.98 17.06
CA ARG A 48 -1.17 -11.27 15.99
C ARG A 48 0.07 -12.08 15.66
N ILE A 49 0.24 -12.48 14.41
CA ILE A 49 1.41 -13.23 13.98
C ILE A 49 2.56 -12.24 13.83
N LYS A 50 3.45 -12.19 14.83
CA LYS A 50 4.57 -11.24 14.89
C LYS A 50 5.46 -11.27 13.65
N ASN A 51 5.70 -12.45 13.10
CA ASN A 51 6.53 -12.62 11.91
C ASN A 51 5.94 -11.91 10.68
N ILE A 52 4.60 -11.90 10.54
CA ILE A 52 3.91 -11.18 9.46
C ILE A 52 4.04 -9.66 9.64
N ASP A 53 4.17 -9.19 10.89
CA ASP A 53 4.43 -7.77 11.14
C ASP A 53 5.83 -7.34 10.67
N LEU A 54 6.82 -8.23 10.68
CA LEU A 54 8.13 -7.95 10.08
C LEU A 54 8.03 -7.73 8.57
N LEU A 55 7.24 -8.55 7.87
CA LEU A 55 6.99 -8.35 6.45
C LEU A 55 6.24 -7.04 6.18
N ARG A 56 5.28 -6.66 7.05
CA ARG A 56 4.58 -5.37 6.97
C ARG A 56 5.54 -4.19 7.12
N ALA A 57 6.44 -4.27 8.12
CA ALA A 57 7.46 -3.25 8.31
C ALA A 57 8.41 -3.18 7.11
N GLY A 58 8.86 -4.33 6.60
CA GLY A 58 9.71 -4.42 5.42
C GLY A 58 9.05 -3.79 4.18
N ALA A 59 7.77 -4.10 3.92
CA ALA A 59 7.05 -3.55 2.78
C ALA A 59 6.98 -2.02 2.81
N ILE A 60 6.58 -1.43 3.95
CA ILE A 60 6.45 0.03 4.04
C ILE A 60 7.80 0.74 4.01
N LEU A 61 8.82 0.19 4.67
CA LEU A 61 10.16 0.76 4.64
C LEU A 61 10.76 0.69 3.22
N TYR A 62 10.48 -0.37 2.48
CA TYR A 62 10.98 -0.50 1.11
C TYR A 62 10.27 0.45 0.13
N ILE A 63 8.95 0.65 0.27
CA ILE A 63 8.20 1.67 -0.47
C ILE A 63 8.74 3.08 -0.17
N MET A 64 8.99 3.39 1.09
CA MET A 64 9.51 4.68 1.49
C MET A 64 10.93 4.91 0.96
N LEU A 65 11.80 3.90 1.04
CA LEU A 65 13.14 3.91 0.49
C LEU A 65 13.12 4.18 -1.03
N TYR A 66 12.23 3.50 -1.76
CA TYR A 66 12.02 3.72 -3.19
C TYR A 66 11.65 5.19 -3.49
N HIS A 67 10.65 5.74 -2.81
CA HIS A 67 10.23 7.11 -3.07
C HIS A 67 11.31 8.14 -2.69
N CYS A 68 11.99 7.94 -1.56
CA CYS A 68 13.14 8.78 -1.21
C CYS A 68 14.21 8.73 -2.29
N TYR A 69 14.51 7.54 -2.82
CA TYR A 69 15.53 7.35 -3.85
C TYR A 69 15.15 8.00 -5.18
N VAL A 70 13.97 7.70 -5.70
CA VAL A 70 13.53 8.20 -7.02
C VAL A 70 13.39 9.72 -7.02
N LEU A 71 12.89 10.29 -5.92
CA LEU A 71 12.61 11.72 -5.81
C LEU A 71 13.84 12.55 -5.38
N SER A 72 14.93 11.92 -4.93
CA SER A 72 16.18 12.59 -4.58
C SER A 72 17.21 12.68 -5.73
N GLY A 73 16.77 12.42 -6.96
CA GLY A 73 17.63 12.52 -8.16
C GLY A 73 18.42 11.26 -8.50
N GLN A 74 18.12 10.13 -7.87
CA GLN A 74 18.69 8.81 -8.19
C GLN A 74 20.24 8.81 -8.21
N PRO A 75 20.92 9.01 -7.09
CA PRO A 75 22.36 9.27 -7.03
C PRO A 75 23.28 8.12 -7.51
N TRP A 76 22.74 6.96 -7.85
CA TRP A 76 23.50 5.85 -8.43
C TRP A 76 23.21 5.67 -9.90
N GLN A 77 24.25 5.24 -10.63
CA GLN A 77 24.12 4.94 -12.06
C GLN A 77 23.22 3.73 -12.30
N SER A 78 22.47 3.74 -13.40
CA SER A 78 21.42 2.76 -13.71
C SER A 78 21.86 1.30 -13.78
N HIS A 79 23.14 1.04 -14.06
CA HIS A 79 23.70 -0.31 -14.14
C HIS A 79 24.19 -0.87 -12.80
N THR A 80 24.07 -0.12 -11.70
CA THR A 80 24.53 -0.59 -10.39
C THR A 80 23.47 -1.46 -9.69
N ALA A 81 23.92 -2.48 -8.95
CA ALA A 81 23.04 -3.33 -8.17
C ALA A 81 22.20 -2.52 -7.14
N ILE A 82 22.78 -1.46 -6.56
CA ILE A 82 22.09 -0.58 -5.63
C ILE A 82 20.95 0.15 -6.34
N HIS A 83 21.17 0.70 -7.54
CA HIS A 83 20.12 1.34 -8.33
C HIS A 83 18.97 0.37 -8.59
N THR A 84 19.27 -0.85 -9.06
CA THR A 84 18.27 -1.89 -9.32
C THR A 84 17.42 -2.19 -8.09
N LEU A 85 18.06 -2.43 -6.95
CA LEU A 85 17.37 -2.72 -5.70
C LEU A 85 16.51 -1.55 -5.26
N LEU A 86 17.01 -0.32 -5.30
CA LEU A 86 16.27 0.85 -4.84
C LEU A 86 15.11 1.20 -5.78
N THR A 87 15.26 1.04 -7.09
CA THR A 87 14.24 1.34 -8.09
C THR A 87 13.06 0.36 -8.03
N LEU A 88 13.32 -0.92 -7.75
CA LEU A 88 12.27 -1.94 -7.68
C LEU A 88 11.60 -2.05 -6.30
N GLY A 89 12.01 -1.22 -5.34
CA GLY A 89 11.40 -1.17 -4.01
C GLY A 89 9.92 -0.81 -4.03
N GLY A 90 9.50 0.02 -4.97
CA GLY A 90 8.08 0.34 -5.19
C GLY A 90 7.27 -0.87 -5.60
N GLU A 91 7.75 -1.61 -6.60
CA GLU A 91 7.05 -2.79 -7.14
C GLU A 91 6.96 -3.92 -6.10
N VAL A 92 8.08 -4.31 -5.52
CA VAL A 92 8.15 -5.37 -4.51
C VAL A 92 7.37 -4.99 -3.25
N GLY A 93 7.53 -3.77 -2.78
CA GLY A 93 6.88 -3.29 -1.56
C GLY A 93 5.36 -3.20 -1.70
N VAL A 94 4.84 -2.69 -2.84
CA VAL A 94 3.40 -2.58 -3.10
C VAL A 94 2.78 -3.96 -3.32
N THR A 95 3.42 -4.85 -4.08
CA THR A 95 2.95 -6.23 -4.26
C THR A 95 2.85 -6.95 -2.91
N LEU A 96 3.87 -6.84 -2.06
CA LEU A 96 3.83 -7.41 -0.70
C LEU A 96 2.74 -6.76 0.16
N PHE A 97 2.51 -5.46 0.02
CA PHE A 97 1.48 -4.74 0.75
C PHE A 97 0.06 -5.21 0.37
N PHE A 98 -0.20 -5.47 -0.92
CA PHE A 98 -1.47 -6.03 -1.38
C PHE A 98 -1.66 -7.48 -0.92
N LEU A 99 -0.64 -8.33 -1.00
CA LEU A 99 -0.64 -9.68 -0.45
C LEU A 99 -1.00 -9.68 1.04
N LEU A 100 -0.34 -8.83 1.83
CA LEU A 100 -0.58 -8.69 3.27
C LEU A 100 -2.00 -8.17 3.58
N SER A 101 -2.57 -7.35 2.69
CA SER A 101 -3.96 -6.90 2.80
C SER A 101 -4.93 -8.06 2.59
N GLY A 102 -4.74 -8.87 1.54
CA GLY A 102 -5.52 -10.08 1.29
C GLY A 102 -5.40 -11.09 2.43
N TYR A 103 -4.17 -11.37 2.89
CA TYR A 103 -3.87 -12.26 4.01
C TYR A 103 -4.62 -11.84 5.28
N GLY A 104 -4.52 -10.57 5.66
CA GLY A 104 -5.17 -10.04 6.86
C GLY A 104 -6.70 -10.06 6.78
N ILE A 105 -7.28 -9.79 5.58
CA ILE A 105 -8.74 -9.86 5.37
C ILE A 105 -9.23 -11.29 5.49
N TYR A 106 -8.55 -12.26 4.87
CA TYR A 106 -8.92 -13.66 4.98
C TYR A 106 -8.94 -14.11 6.44
N LEU A 107 -7.89 -13.85 7.21
CA LEU A 107 -7.83 -14.22 8.62
C LEU A 107 -8.93 -13.54 9.44
N SER A 108 -9.21 -12.26 9.18
CA SER A 108 -10.28 -11.51 9.86
C SER A 108 -11.66 -12.12 9.62
N LEU A 109 -12.00 -12.41 8.36
CA LEU A 109 -13.29 -13.01 7.99
C LEU A 109 -13.40 -14.44 8.48
N SER A 110 -12.37 -15.25 8.34
CA SER A 110 -12.32 -16.62 8.82
C SER A 110 -12.45 -16.74 10.34
N SER A 111 -11.84 -15.82 11.10
CA SER A 111 -12.01 -15.76 12.54
C SER A 111 -13.43 -15.32 12.94
N SER A 112 -14.04 -14.42 12.20
CA SER A 112 -15.44 -14.01 12.43
C SER A 112 -16.40 -15.15 12.12
N GLU A 113 -16.18 -15.89 11.06
CA GLU A 113 -16.97 -17.07 10.71
C GLU A 113 -16.86 -18.17 11.75
N ALA A 114 -15.65 -18.47 12.24
CA ALA A 114 -15.45 -19.46 13.31
C ALA A 114 -16.20 -19.14 14.61
N ARG A 115 -16.53 -17.86 14.83
CA ARG A 115 -17.36 -17.41 15.95
C ARG A 115 -18.86 -17.32 15.60
N GLY A 116 -19.28 -17.77 14.44
CA GLY A 116 -20.66 -17.65 13.96
C GLY A 116 -21.11 -16.22 13.63
N CYS A 117 -20.16 -15.27 13.51
CA CYS A 117 -20.42 -13.83 13.35
C CYS A 117 -19.85 -13.29 12.02
N LEU A 118 -19.98 -14.04 10.91
CA LEU A 118 -19.53 -13.56 9.62
C LEU A 118 -20.28 -12.27 9.23
N PRO A 119 -19.60 -11.12 9.06
CA PRO A 119 -20.28 -9.87 8.76
C PRO A 119 -20.87 -9.88 7.36
N GLY A 120 -22.08 -9.34 7.21
CA GLY A 120 -22.63 -9.01 5.91
C GLY A 120 -21.80 -7.93 5.20
N TRP A 121 -21.97 -7.80 3.89
CA TRP A 121 -21.19 -6.87 3.06
C TRP A 121 -21.18 -5.43 3.60
N ARG A 122 -22.34 -4.89 3.98
CA ARG A 122 -22.46 -3.52 4.52
C ARG A 122 -21.68 -3.34 5.82
N ALA A 123 -21.76 -4.29 6.73
CA ALA A 123 -21.04 -4.25 8.01
C ALA A 123 -19.52 -4.35 7.81
N PHE A 124 -19.10 -5.20 6.87
CA PHE A 124 -17.69 -5.31 6.47
C PHE A 124 -17.18 -3.98 5.91
N MET A 125 -17.88 -3.40 4.92
CA MET A 125 -17.48 -2.12 4.31
C MET A 125 -17.45 -0.98 5.33
N LYS A 126 -18.47 -0.85 6.19
CA LYS A 126 -18.49 0.16 7.26
C LYS A 126 -17.24 0.07 8.14
N LYS A 127 -16.84 -1.14 8.55
CA LYS A 127 -15.63 -1.36 9.36
C LYS A 127 -14.36 -0.95 8.62
N ARG A 128 -14.28 -1.19 7.31
CA ARG A 128 -13.12 -0.81 6.48
C ARG A 128 -13.06 0.70 6.25
N CYS A 129 -14.18 1.32 5.92
CA CYS A 129 -14.28 2.77 5.73
C CYS A 129 -13.86 3.53 6.99
N ILE A 130 -14.40 3.16 8.16
CA ILE A 130 -14.03 3.81 9.44
C ILE A 130 -12.52 3.69 9.72
N ARG A 131 -11.89 2.61 9.27
CA ARG A 131 -10.47 2.39 9.51
C ARG A 131 -9.55 3.20 8.59
N ILE A 132 -9.94 3.42 7.32
CA ILE A 132 -9.03 4.01 6.33
C ILE A 132 -9.38 5.46 5.97
N MET A 133 -10.68 5.80 5.89
CA MET A 133 -11.12 7.11 5.38
C MET A 133 -10.66 8.30 6.24
N PRO A 134 -10.73 8.28 7.58
CA PRO A 134 -10.44 9.46 8.37
C PRO A 134 -9.03 9.99 8.12
N GLN A 135 -8.03 9.16 8.28
CA GLN A 135 -6.62 9.57 8.10
C GLN A 135 -6.30 9.86 6.63
N TYR A 136 -6.90 9.12 5.69
CA TYR A 136 -6.75 9.36 4.26
C TYR A 136 -7.27 10.76 3.87
N TYR A 137 -8.47 11.12 4.29
CA TYR A 137 -9.06 12.43 3.98
C TYR A 137 -8.31 13.59 4.64
N VAL A 138 -7.84 13.40 5.88
CA VAL A 138 -6.98 14.40 6.53
C VAL A 138 -5.69 14.58 5.72
N CYS A 139 -5.06 13.51 5.27
CA CYS A 139 -3.84 13.58 4.46
C CYS A 139 -4.06 14.35 3.15
N ILE A 140 -5.14 14.03 2.41
CA ILE A 140 -5.48 14.76 1.17
C ILE A 140 -5.77 16.23 1.45
N THR A 141 -6.57 16.53 2.47
CA THR A 141 -6.93 17.90 2.83
C THR A 141 -5.68 18.72 3.17
N VAL A 142 -4.75 18.15 3.93
CA VAL A 142 -3.47 18.81 4.25
C VAL A 142 -2.67 19.08 2.98
N LEU A 143 -2.57 18.10 2.07
CA LEU A 143 -1.87 18.30 0.79
C LEU A 143 -2.51 19.42 -0.04
N LEU A 144 -3.84 19.46 -0.12
CA LEU A 144 -4.56 20.51 -0.85
C LEU A 144 -4.28 21.91 -0.30
N ILE A 145 -4.04 22.07 1.01
CA ILE A 145 -3.64 23.33 1.63
C ILE A 145 -2.28 23.81 1.09
N PHE A 146 -1.37 22.87 0.79
CA PHE A 146 -0.04 23.18 0.24
C PHE A 146 0.02 23.22 -1.28
N MET A 147 -1.06 22.88 -1.97
CA MET A 147 -1.12 22.92 -3.44
C MET A 147 -1.58 24.30 -3.93
N SER A 148 -1.22 24.61 -5.19
CA SER A 148 -1.58 25.89 -5.81
C SER A 148 -3.10 26.07 -5.91
N THR A 149 -3.54 27.34 -5.96
CA THR A 149 -4.95 27.72 -6.14
C THR A 149 -5.59 27.14 -7.40
N GLN A 150 -4.81 26.69 -8.38
CA GLN A 150 -5.30 26.00 -9.59
C GLN A 150 -6.08 24.73 -9.27
N MET A 151 -5.80 24.06 -8.15
CA MET A 151 -6.59 22.90 -7.70
C MET A 151 -8.02 23.25 -7.29
N PHE A 152 -8.33 24.53 -7.08
CA PHE A 152 -9.68 24.99 -6.77
C PHE A 152 -10.44 25.55 -8.00
N SER A 153 -9.88 25.40 -9.22
CA SER A 153 -10.57 25.61 -10.48
C SER A 153 -11.53 24.46 -10.80
N ASN A 154 -12.39 24.61 -11.81
CA ASN A 154 -13.30 23.57 -12.26
C ASN A 154 -12.57 22.28 -12.69
N GLU A 155 -11.40 22.39 -13.31
CA GLU A 155 -10.57 21.25 -13.65
C GLU A 155 -9.96 20.61 -12.40
N GLY A 156 -9.48 21.42 -11.46
CA GLY A 156 -8.94 20.96 -10.19
C GLY A 156 -9.98 20.26 -9.32
N LEU A 157 -11.25 20.68 -9.36
CA LEU A 157 -12.34 20.00 -8.66
C LEU A 157 -12.50 18.54 -9.10
N ARG A 158 -12.29 18.23 -10.37
CA ARG A 158 -12.28 16.84 -10.87
C ARG A 158 -11.22 15.98 -10.18
N HIS A 159 -10.02 16.54 -9.97
CA HIS A 159 -8.96 15.86 -9.26
C HIS A 159 -9.31 15.61 -7.78
N ILE A 160 -9.83 16.65 -7.12
CA ILE A 160 -10.27 16.57 -5.72
C ILE A 160 -11.33 15.48 -5.57
N LEU A 161 -12.40 15.50 -6.37
CA LEU A 161 -13.47 14.52 -6.33
C LEU A 161 -12.97 13.09 -6.58
N ALA A 162 -12.05 12.90 -7.54
CA ALA A 162 -11.49 11.61 -7.83
C ALA A 162 -10.77 10.99 -6.61
N TYR A 163 -9.98 11.78 -5.87
CA TYR A 163 -9.32 11.32 -4.66
C TYR A 163 -10.31 11.06 -3.51
N TYR A 164 -11.28 11.93 -3.29
CA TYR A 164 -12.29 11.72 -2.23
C TYR A 164 -13.22 10.53 -2.50
N THR A 165 -13.34 10.09 -3.75
CA THR A 165 -14.15 8.93 -4.15
C THR A 165 -13.34 7.66 -4.41
N PHE A 166 -12.01 7.67 -4.22
CA PHE A 166 -11.10 6.55 -4.52
C PHE A 166 -11.15 6.10 -6.00
N THR A 167 -11.31 7.06 -6.92
CA THR A 167 -11.38 6.82 -8.36
C THR A 167 -10.24 7.48 -9.15
N GLU A 168 -9.25 8.05 -8.45
CA GLU A 168 -8.11 8.75 -9.02
C GLU A 168 -7.26 7.86 -9.94
N ASN A 169 -7.28 6.55 -9.73
CA ASN A 169 -6.54 5.58 -10.53
C ASN A 169 -7.23 5.22 -11.86
N PHE A 170 -8.46 5.65 -12.11
CA PHE A 170 -9.18 5.30 -13.35
C PHE A 170 -8.81 6.17 -14.56
N SER A 171 -8.17 7.31 -14.36
CA SER A 171 -7.87 8.24 -15.44
C SER A 171 -6.43 8.72 -15.39
N PRO A 172 -5.70 8.78 -16.53
CA PRO A 172 -4.38 9.38 -16.60
C PRO A 172 -4.33 10.84 -16.13
N VAL A 173 -5.45 11.56 -16.26
CA VAL A 173 -5.56 12.97 -15.85
C VAL A 173 -5.55 13.12 -14.32
N THR A 174 -6.23 12.22 -13.60
CA THR A 174 -6.34 12.30 -12.14
C THR A 174 -5.28 11.50 -11.40
N HIS A 175 -4.68 10.51 -12.08
CA HIS A 175 -3.67 9.62 -11.48
C HIS A 175 -2.42 10.41 -11.04
N GLY A 176 -2.09 10.32 -9.76
CA GLY A 176 -0.90 10.99 -9.19
C GLY A 176 -0.99 12.51 -9.09
N SER A 177 -2.12 13.14 -9.45
CA SER A 177 -2.25 14.60 -9.50
C SER A 177 -2.12 15.31 -8.15
N ILE A 178 -2.52 14.67 -7.05
CA ILE A 178 -2.35 15.19 -5.68
C ILE A 178 -1.19 14.49 -4.98
N ASN A 179 -1.15 13.15 -5.04
CA ASN A 179 -0.09 12.34 -4.45
C ASN A 179 0.06 11.04 -5.23
N GLY A 180 1.21 10.87 -5.87
CA GLY A 180 1.49 9.74 -6.75
C GLY A 180 1.50 8.36 -6.09
N ALA A 181 1.59 8.27 -4.75
CA ALA A 181 1.53 6.98 -4.05
C ALA A 181 0.10 6.53 -3.71
N LEU A 182 -0.88 7.44 -3.69
CA LEU A 182 -2.23 7.14 -3.20
C LEU A 182 -3.08 6.27 -4.14
N TRP A 183 -2.64 6.02 -5.37
CA TRP A 183 -3.33 5.08 -6.28
C TRP A 183 -3.58 3.70 -5.63
N THR A 184 -2.68 3.28 -4.74
CA THR A 184 -2.84 2.01 -4.01
C THR A 184 -4.04 2.03 -3.08
N MET A 185 -4.43 3.22 -2.57
CA MET A 185 -5.61 3.37 -1.71
C MET A 185 -6.90 3.19 -2.52
N GLY A 186 -6.94 3.72 -3.76
CA GLY A 186 -8.03 3.45 -4.70
C GLY A 186 -8.18 1.97 -4.98
N VAL A 187 -7.07 1.28 -5.31
CA VAL A 187 -7.06 -0.18 -5.57
C VAL A 187 -7.49 -0.97 -4.33
N ILE A 188 -7.01 -0.62 -3.13
CA ILE A 188 -7.40 -1.30 -1.89
C ILE A 188 -8.88 -1.10 -1.58
N PHE A 189 -9.42 0.10 -1.79
CA PHE A 189 -10.83 0.38 -1.59
C PHE A 189 -11.69 -0.44 -2.55
N GLN A 190 -11.32 -0.48 -3.84
CA GLN A 190 -11.97 -1.30 -4.86
C GLN A 190 -11.90 -2.81 -4.50
N PHE A 191 -10.76 -3.28 -4.01
CA PHE A 191 -10.61 -4.65 -3.52
C PHE A 191 -11.55 -4.92 -2.34
N TYR A 192 -11.74 -4.00 -1.40
CA TYR A 192 -12.67 -4.19 -0.27
C TYR A 192 -14.11 -4.40 -0.73
N LEU A 193 -14.55 -3.78 -1.83
CA LEU A 193 -15.89 -3.97 -2.38
C LEU A 193 -16.17 -5.44 -2.74
N ILE A 194 -15.15 -6.15 -3.24
CA ILE A 194 -15.26 -7.55 -3.71
C ILE A 194 -14.70 -8.58 -2.73
N ALA A 195 -13.96 -8.15 -1.71
CA ALA A 195 -13.25 -9.03 -0.77
C ALA A 195 -14.12 -10.10 -0.07
N PRO A 196 -15.36 -9.82 0.39
CA PRO A 196 -16.21 -10.85 0.99
C PRO A 196 -16.62 -11.97 0.00
N PHE A 197 -16.72 -11.67 -1.30
CA PHE A 197 -17.01 -12.65 -2.33
C PHE A 197 -15.77 -13.50 -2.63
N LEU A 198 -14.60 -12.86 -2.75
CA LEU A 198 -13.32 -13.54 -2.92
C LEU A 198 -13.01 -14.45 -1.73
N TYR A 199 -13.32 -14.02 -0.50
CA TYR A 199 -13.19 -14.85 0.69
C TYR A 199 -13.95 -16.17 0.57
N LYS A 200 -15.21 -16.13 0.11
CA LYS A 200 -16.02 -17.34 -0.07
C LYS A 200 -15.41 -18.28 -1.12
N ALA A 201 -14.89 -17.75 -2.23
CA ALA A 201 -14.23 -18.52 -3.26
C ALA A 201 -12.94 -19.17 -2.75
N VAL A 202 -12.04 -18.40 -2.12
CA VAL A 202 -10.78 -18.89 -1.58
C VAL A 202 -11.00 -19.91 -0.46
N ARG A 203 -12.01 -19.70 0.40
CA ARG A 203 -12.38 -20.67 1.44
C ARG A 203 -12.80 -22.01 0.86
N LYS A 204 -13.53 -22.01 -0.29
CA LYS A 204 -13.99 -23.24 -0.96
C LYS A 204 -12.80 -24.00 -1.55
N ASN A 205 -11.94 -23.33 -2.29
CA ASN A 205 -10.72 -23.89 -2.85
C ASN A 205 -9.69 -22.79 -3.11
N TRP A 206 -8.71 -22.69 -2.21
CA TRP A 206 -7.68 -21.66 -2.28
C TRP A 206 -6.76 -21.80 -3.50
N LEU A 207 -6.44 -23.05 -3.89
CA LEU A 207 -5.54 -23.31 -5.03
C LEU A 207 -6.20 -22.92 -6.37
N VAL A 208 -7.44 -23.35 -6.57
CA VAL A 208 -8.20 -22.96 -7.78
C VAL A 208 -8.39 -21.44 -7.83
N SER A 209 -8.72 -20.80 -6.71
CA SER A 209 -8.88 -19.34 -6.66
C SER A 209 -7.57 -18.61 -6.99
N ALA A 210 -6.42 -19.11 -6.50
CA ALA A 210 -5.11 -18.57 -6.82
C ALA A 210 -4.80 -18.68 -8.32
N ILE A 211 -4.97 -19.86 -8.92
CA ILE A 211 -4.72 -20.09 -10.34
C ILE A 211 -5.64 -19.20 -11.20
N VAL A 212 -6.94 -19.19 -10.91
CA VAL A 212 -7.92 -18.37 -11.64
C VAL A 212 -7.57 -16.88 -11.55
N SER A 213 -7.16 -16.39 -10.38
CA SER A 213 -6.79 -14.99 -10.23
C SER A 213 -5.53 -14.62 -11.03
N ILE A 214 -4.52 -15.50 -11.06
CA ILE A 214 -3.30 -15.28 -11.88
C ILE A 214 -3.68 -15.22 -13.37
N VAL A 215 -4.41 -16.21 -13.85
CA VAL A 215 -4.82 -16.26 -15.25
C VAL A 215 -5.65 -15.03 -15.63
N PHE A 216 -6.62 -14.66 -14.79
CA PHE A 216 -7.43 -13.46 -14.99
C PHE A 216 -6.57 -12.19 -15.05
N THR A 217 -5.66 -12.00 -14.08
CA THR A 217 -4.79 -10.81 -14.03
C THR A 217 -3.88 -10.73 -15.26
N VAL A 218 -3.26 -11.84 -15.68
CA VAL A 218 -2.41 -11.88 -16.87
C VAL A 218 -3.22 -11.55 -18.13
N ILE A 219 -4.44 -12.09 -18.27
CA ILE A 219 -5.33 -11.76 -19.39
C ILE A 219 -5.70 -10.27 -19.38
N CYS A 220 -6.02 -9.69 -18.22
CA CYS A 220 -6.35 -8.27 -18.11
C CYS A 220 -5.17 -7.40 -18.52
N ARG A 221 -3.96 -7.70 -18.05
CA ARG A 221 -2.73 -6.97 -18.44
C ARG A 221 -2.46 -7.09 -19.94
N PHE A 222 -2.57 -8.28 -20.50
CA PHE A 222 -2.47 -8.49 -21.95
C PHE A 222 -3.49 -7.64 -22.71
N ALA A 223 -4.75 -7.64 -22.28
CA ALA A 223 -5.81 -6.85 -22.91
C ALA A 223 -5.53 -5.34 -22.85
N VAL A 224 -5.04 -4.84 -21.72
CA VAL A 224 -4.64 -3.44 -21.55
C VAL A 224 -3.56 -3.05 -22.55
N VAL A 225 -2.47 -3.82 -22.63
CA VAL A 225 -1.38 -3.51 -23.56
C VAL A 225 -1.82 -3.60 -25.00
N ARG A 226 -2.63 -4.61 -25.33
CA ARG A 226 -3.19 -4.74 -26.67
C ARG A 226 -4.08 -3.55 -27.06
N TYR A 227 -4.89 -3.07 -26.12
CA TYR A 227 -5.71 -1.88 -26.29
C TYR A 227 -4.84 -0.63 -26.56
N LEU A 228 -3.84 -0.39 -25.73
CA LEU A 228 -2.94 0.77 -25.86
C LEU A 228 -2.17 0.74 -27.18
N HIS A 229 -1.63 -0.40 -27.54
CA HIS A 229 -0.93 -0.60 -28.82
C HIS A 229 -1.86 -0.30 -30.01
N ASN A 230 -3.08 -0.84 -30.02
CA ASN A 230 -4.04 -0.60 -31.10
C ASN A 230 -4.52 0.86 -31.16
N SER A 231 -4.47 1.58 -30.04
CA SER A 231 -4.81 3.01 -29.95
C SER A 231 -3.64 3.92 -30.29
N GLY A 232 -2.47 3.37 -30.67
CA GLY A 232 -1.25 4.18 -30.95
C GLY A 232 -0.64 4.84 -29.72
N ILE A 233 -1.01 4.39 -28.51
CA ILE A 233 -0.49 4.94 -27.26
C ILE A 233 0.77 4.17 -26.86
N SER A 234 1.92 4.82 -26.95
CA SER A 234 3.22 4.28 -26.56
C SER A 234 3.77 4.88 -25.25
N ASP A 235 3.02 5.80 -24.62
CA ASP A 235 3.44 6.45 -23.39
C ASP A 235 3.32 5.48 -22.20
N ASN A 236 4.45 5.11 -21.62
CA ASN A 236 4.52 4.26 -20.44
C ASN A 236 3.82 4.86 -19.23
N SER A 237 3.69 6.19 -19.14
CA SER A 237 2.94 6.82 -18.04
C SER A 237 1.45 6.47 -18.10
N VAL A 238 0.89 6.41 -19.29
CA VAL A 238 -0.51 5.97 -19.53
C VAL A 238 -0.66 4.48 -19.22
N TYR A 239 0.30 3.66 -19.65
CA TYR A 239 0.31 2.23 -19.32
C TYR A 239 0.25 1.98 -17.81
N PHE A 240 1.07 2.68 -17.02
CA PHE A 240 1.06 2.55 -15.56
C PHE A 240 -0.29 2.86 -14.91
N VAL A 241 -1.08 3.76 -15.48
CA VAL A 241 -2.43 4.05 -14.97
C VAL A 241 -3.35 2.86 -15.15
N TYR A 242 -3.35 2.25 -16.32
CA TYR A 242 -4.18 1.09 -16.61
C TYR A 242 -3.71 -0.19 -15.90
N GLU A 243 -2.40 -0.32 -15.65
CA GLU A 243 -1.86 -1.42 -14.85
C GLU A 243 -2.21 -1.30 -13.36
N ARG A 244 -2.35 -0.08 -12.85
CA ARG A 244 -2.66 0.23 -11.44
C ARG A 244 -4.15 0.19 -11.14
N GLN A 245 -4.82 -0.87 -11.60
CA GLN A 245 -6.24 -1.13 -11.37
C GLN A 245 -6.42 -2.42 -10.56
N VAL A 246 -7.58 -2.56 -9.90
CA VAL A 246 -7.86 -3.74 -9.08
C VAL A 246 -7.82 -5.04 -9.88
N PHE A 247 -8.26 -5.03 -11.14
CA PHE A 247 -8.23 -6.20 -12.01
C PHE A 247 -6.81 -6.62 -12.44
N SER A 248 -5.89 -5.66 -12.56
CA SER A 248 -4.49 -5.91 -12.89
C SER A 248 -3.62 -6.26 -11.66
N ALA A 249 -4.19 -6.18 -10.44
CA ALA A 249 -3.54 -6.52 -9.17
C ALA A 249 -4.34 -7.55 -8.37
N LEU A 250 -5.36 -8.17 -8.97
CA LEU A 250 -6.27 -9.08 -8.25
C LEU A 250 -5.56 -10.31 -7.71
N ASP A 251 -4.62 -10.86 -8.47
CA ASP A 251 -3.78 -11.98 -8.05
C ASP A 251 -3.03 -11.70 -6.77
N ASN A 252 -2.49 -10.49 -6.57
CA ASN A 252 -1.78 -10.12 -5.37
C ASN A 252 -2.66 -10.29 -4.12
N PHE A 253 -3.90 -9.80 -4.16
CA PHE A 253 -4.84 -9.93 -3.04
C PHE A 253 -5.30 -11.38 -2.83
N VAL A 254 -5.61 -12.09 -3.91
CA VAL A 254 -6.12 -13.47 -3.84
C VAL A 254 -5.01 -14.43 -3.40
N LEU A 255 -3.77 -14.27 -3.87
CA LEU A 255 -2.63 -15.03 -3.41
C LEU A 255 -2.35 -14.79 -1.91
N GLY A 256 -2.50 -13.56 -1.43
CA GLY A 256 -2.44 -13.27 0.01
C GLY A 256 -3.54 -13.99 0.79
N MET A 257 -4.78 -13.99 0.30
CA MET A 257 -5.87 -14.77 0.91
C MET A 257 -5.59 -16.29 0.85
N ALA A 258 -5.06 -16.80 -0.26
CA ALA A 258 -4.73 -18.21 -0.44
C ALA A 258 -3.60 -18.65 0.52
N ALA A 259 -2.57 -17.83 0.70
CA ALA A 259 -1.52 -18.07 1.66
C ALA A 259 -2.06 -18.17 3.10
N ALA A 260 -3.00 -17.30 3.48
CA ALA A 260 -3.67 -17.36 4.78
C ALA A 260 -4.56 -18.61 4.92
N ALA A 261 -5.27 -19.00 3.86
CA ALA A 261 -6.09 -20.21 3.82
C ALA A 261 -5.22 -21.47 3.97
N PHE A 262 -4.14 -21.55 3.21
CA PHE A 262 -3.17 -22.65 3.29
C PHE A 262 -2.58 -22.76 4.69
N TRP A 263 -2.07 -21.65 5.26
CA TRP A 263 -1.52 -21.64 6.61
C TRP A 263 -2.53 -22.09 7.65
N LYS A 264 -3.80 -21.68 7.55
CA LYS A 264 -4.85 -22.06 8.49
C LYS A 264 -5.22 -23.54 8.40
N GLN A 265 -5.19 -24.13 7.21
CA GLN A 265 -5.49 -25.54 6.99
C GLN A 265 -4.35 -26.48 7.40
N THR A 266 -3.12 -26.01 7.30
CA THR A 266 -1.92 -26.85 7.45
C THR A 266 -1.11 -26.52 8.70
N GLY A 267 -1.31 -25.35 9.30
CA GLY A 267 -0.48 -24.82 10.38
C GLY A 267 -0.36 -25.72 11.60
N ASP A 268 -1.46 -26.37 12.01
CA ASP A 268 -1.43 -27.31 13.15
C ASP A 268 -0.73 -28.62 12.80
N ARG A 269 -0.92 -29.12 11.57
CA ARG A 269 -0.25 -30.35 11.09
C ARG A 269 1.25 -30.16 10.88
N MET A 270 1.67 -28.93 10.61
CA MET A 270 3.08 -28.58 10.36
C MET A 270 3.81 -28.06 11.60
N GLN A 271 3.20 -28.13 12.79
CA GLN A 271 3.77 -27.57 14.00
C GLN A 271 5.17 -28.13 14.31
N ASP A 272 5.37 -29.42 14.12
CA ASP A 272 6.66 -30.13 14.38
C ASP A 272 7.71 -29.80 13.30
N TYR A 273 7.30 -29.35 12.12
CA TYR A 273 8.17 -29.03 10.99
C TYR A 273 8.36 -27.54 10.75
N ARG A 274 7.78 -26.68 11.59
CA ARG A 274 7.76 -25.21 11.39
C ARG A 274 9.13 -24.63 11.10
N LEU A 275 10.11 -24.87 11.94
CA LEU A 275 11.45 -24.34 11.73
C LEU A 275 12.16 -25.01 10.54
N LYS A 276 11.98 -26.33 10.39
CA LYS A 276 12.62 -27.12 9.32
C LYS A 276 12.13 -26.71 7.94
N LEU A 277 10.89 -26.25 7.80
CA LEU A 277 10.31 -25.81 6.52
C LEU A 277 10.29 -24.28 6.38
N GLY A 278 9.94 -23.56 7.45
CA GLY A 278 9.76 -22.11 7.39
C GLY A 278 11.03 -21.36 7.02
N LEU A 279 12.17 -21.74 7.61
CA LEU A 279 13.45 -21.08 7.34
C LEU A 279 13.96 -21.35 5.92
N PRO A 280 14.09 -22.59 5.43
CA PRO A 280 14.50 -22.86 4.05
C PRO A 280 13.58 -22.22 3.01
N VAL A 281 12.26 -22.30 3.21
CA VAL A 281 11.28 -21.66 2.30
C VAL A 281 11.47 -20.16 2.26
N SER A 282 11.67 -19.52 3.42
CA SER A 282 11.90 -18.05 3.47
C SER A 282 13.21 -17.65 2.81
N ILE A 283 14.29 -18.41 3.02
CA ILE A 283 15.60 -18.15 2.38
C ILE A 283 15.49 -18.37 0.86
N ALA A 284 14.95 -19.49 0.42
CA ALA A 284 14.83 -19.82 -1.00
C ALA A 284 13.96 -18.82 -1.74
N SER A 285 12.80 -18.45 -1.18
CA SER A 285 11.93 -17.44 -1.81
C SER A 285 12.58 -16.07 -1.85
N THR A 286 13.31 -15.66 -0.80
CA THR A 286 14.08 -14.40 -0.82
C THR A 286 15.16 -14.41 -1.90
N ALA A 287 15.91 -15.51 -2.04
CA ALA A 287 16.90 -15.64 -3.11
C ALA A 287 16.26 -15.56 -4.50
N LEU A 288 15.13 -16.24 -4.71
CA LEU A 288 14.39 -16.19 -5.98
C LEU A 288 13.82 -14.79 -6.25
N ILE A 289 13.37 -14.05 -5.24
CA ILE A 289 12.92 -12.66 -5.39
C ILE A 289 14.11 -11.78 -5.82
N LEU A 290 15.29 -11.94 -5.24
CA LEU A 290 16.48 -11.21 -5.67
C LEU A 290 16.86 -11.54 -7.13
N VAL A 291 16.85 -12.82 -7.52
CA VAL A 291 17.06 -13.24 -8.90
C VAL A 291 16.02 -12.58 -9.82
N TRP A 292 14.75 -12.60 -9.43
CA TRP A 292 13.67 -11.96 -10.18
C TRP A 292 13.92 -10.45 -10.34
N ILE A 293 14.32 -9.73 -9.28
CA ILE A 293 14.62 -8.30 -9.29
C ILE A 293 15.67 -7.98 -10.37
N PHE A 294 16.79 -8.69 -10.35
CA PHE A 294 17.88 -8.45 -11.31
C PHE A 294 17.50 -8.88 -12.73
N TYR A 295 16.80 -10.00 -12.88
CA TYR A 295 16.29 -10.46 -14.17
C TYR A 295 15.29 -9.47 -14.78
N TYR A 296 14.31 -9.01 -14.00
CA TYR A 296 13.30 -8.04 -14.40
C TYR A 296 13.93 -6.73 -14.86
N HIS A 297 14.90 -6.22 -14.10
CA HIS A 297 15.61 -4.99 -14.43
C HIS A 297 16.48 -5.15 -15.69
N SER A 298 17.27 -6.22 -15.78
CA SER A 298 18.22 -6.43 -16.88
C SER A 298 17.54 -6.64 -18.24
N HIS A 299 16.32 -7.17 -18.24
CA HIS A 299 15.53 -7.42 -19.47
C HIS A 299 14.51 -6.30 -19.76
N GLY A 300 14.52 -5.21 -18.99
CA GLY A 300 13.62 -4.08 -19.21
C GLY A 300 12.14 -4.47 -19.24
N LEU A 301 11.72 -5.39 -18.37
CA LEU A 301 10.35 -5.92 -18.34
C LEU A 301 9.33 -4.89 -17.82
N TYR A 302 9.63 -3.62 -18.01
CA TYR A 302 8.78 -2.50 -17.62
C TYR A 302 7.79 -2.14 -18.75
N GLY A 303 6.65 -1.66 -18.37
CA GLY A 303 5.70 -1.07 -19.29
C GLY A 303 5.08 -2.09 -20.25
N THR A 304 5.06 -1.76 -21.54
CA THR A 304 4.33 -2.50 -22.57
C THR A 304 5.04 -3.76 -23.09
N ALA A 305 6.17 -4.15 -22.52
CA ALA A 305 6.89 -5.35 -22.96
C ALA A 305 6.04 -6.62 -22.75
N PRO A 306 5.78 -7.45 -23.80
CA PRO A 306 4.94 -8.65 -23.67
C PRO A 306 5.41 -9.63 -22.60
N SER A 307 6.71 -9.75 -22.40
CA SER A 307 7.33 -10.57 -21.35
C SER A 307 7.08 -10.04 -19.93
N GLY A 308 6.70 -8.77 -19.78
CA GLY A 308 6.35 -8.15 -18.50
C GLY A 308 5.01 -8.63 -17.93
N TYR A 309 4.06 -9.08 -18.75
CA TYR A 309 2.71 -9.45 -18.27
C TYR A 309 2.70 -10.51 -17.18
N PRO A 310 3.41 -11.64 -17.32
CA PRO A 310 3.49 -12.63 -16.25
C PRO A 310 4.49 -12.26 -15.15
N ALA A 311 5.42 -11.33 -15.40
CA ALA A 311 6.52 -11.03 -14.48
C ALA A 311 6.02 -10.55 -13.10
N HIS A 312 5.00 -9.69 -13.08
CA HIS A 312 4.40 -9.21 -11.83
C HIS A 312 3.68 -10.34 -11.07
N SER A 313 2.97 -11.23 -11.79
CA SER A 313 2.32 -12.39 -11.16
C SER A 313 3.35 -13.40 -10.63
N ILE A 314 4.50 -13.56 -11.28
CA ILE A 314 5.63 -14.36 -10.77
C ILE A 314 6.13 -13.77 -9.45
N LEU A 315 6.34 -12.45 -9.38
CA LEU A 315 6.71 -11.77 -8.13
C LEU A 315 5.67 -12.01 -7.04
N ALA A 316 4.39 -11.88 -7.36
CA ALA A 316 3.31 -12.12 -6.39
C ALA A 316 3.31 -13.55 -5.85
N VAL A 317 3.57 -14.55 -6.71
CA VAL A 317 3.73 -15.96 -6.28
C VAL A 317 4.95 -16.11 -5.36
N LEU A 318 6.11 -15.58 -5.73
CA LEU A 318 7.32 -15.68 -4.91
C LEU A 318 7.15 -15.01 -3.54
N LEU A 319 6.53 -13.83 -3.49
CA LEU A 319 6.21 -13.13 -2.25
C LEU A 319 5.13 -13.86 -1.43
N SER A 320 4.18 -14.56 -2.08
CA SER A 320 3.19 -15.38 -1.35
C SER A 320 3.84 -16.61 -0.71
N ILE A 321 4.83 -17.21 -1.36
CA ILE A 321 5.64 -18.30 -0.79
C ILE A 321 6.47 -17.78 0.41
N LEU A 322 7.07 -16.59 0.29
CA LEU A 322 7.75 -15.93 1.40
C LEU A 322 6.80 -15.69 2.58
N LEU A 323 5.58 -15.23 2.31
CA LEU A 323 4.55 -14.99 3.31
C LEU A 323 4.17 -16.28 4.05
N VAL A 324 4.04 -17.40 3.34
CA VAL A 324 3.83 -18.74 3.94
C VAL A 324 5.05 -19.14 4.78
N GLY A 325 6.26 -18.98 4.26
CA GLY A 325 7.49 -19.29 5.01
C GLY A 325 7.57 -18.53 6.33
N PHE A 326 7.31 -17.23 6.33
CA PHE A 326 7.26 -16.40 7.55
C PHE A 326 6.11 -16.79 8.50
N SER A 327 4.98 -17.25 7.96
CA SER A 327 3.87 -17.75 8.78
C SER A 327 4.23 -19.06 9.52
N LEU A 328 5.11 -19.87 8.93
CA LEU A 328 5.58 -21.13 9.51
C LEU A 328 6.69 -20.94 10.54
N LEU A 329 7.45 -19.83 10.52
CA LEU A 329 8.51 -19.57 11.48
C LEU A 329 7.95 -19.48 12.92
N PRO A 330 8.70 -19.93 13.94
CA PRO A 330 8.38 -19.66 15.34
C PRO A 330 8.34 -18.14 15.59
N GLU A 331 7.52 -17.69 16.54
CA GLU A 331 7.39 -16.26 16.85
C GLU A 331 8.76 -15.66 17.23
N MET A 332 9.22 -14.70 16.45
CA MET A 332 10.43 -13.95 16.71
C MET A 332 10.11 -12.77 17.63
N ASP A 333 10.56 -12.81 18.88
CA ASP A 333 10.33 -11.73 19.88
C ASP A 333 11.65 -11.20 20.43
N PHE A 334 12.57 -10.85 19.54
CA PHE A 334 13.84 -10.26 19.92
C PHE A 334 13.72 -8.76 20.19
N ARG A 335 14.42 -8.25 21.21
CA ARG A 335 14.38 -6.83 21.58
C ARG A 335 14.79 -5.91 20.45
N PHE A 336 15.74 -6.28 19.60
CA PHE A 336 16.20 -5.49 18.45
C PHE A 336 15.15 -5.39 17.32
N LEU A 337 14.12 -6.25 17.29
CA LEU A 337 13.01 -6.18 16.33
C LEU A 337 11.88 -5.22 16.77
N ARG A 338 11.91 -4.69 17.99
CA ARG A 338 10.88 -3.77 18.49
C ARG A 338 10.63 -2.55 17.61
N PRO A 339 11.66 -1.89 17.02
CA PRO A 339 11.44 -0.80 16.08
C PRO A 339 10.63 -1.24 14.84
N LEU A 340 10.87 -2.43 14.30
CA LEU A 340 10.10 -2.96 13.16
C LEU A 340 8.65 -3.25 13.54
N TYR A 341 8.40 -3.78 14.74
CA TYR A 341 7.03 -3.94 15.24
C TYR A 341 6.32 -2.60 15.46
N PHE A 342 7.05 -1.56 15.85
CA PHE A 342 6.51 -0.20 15.93
C PHE A 342 6.10 0.29 14.54
N VAL A 343 6.97 0.14 13.53
CA VAL A 343 6.67 0.48 12.13
C VAL A 343 5.43 -0.28 11.64
N ALA A 344 5.37 -1.60 11.86
CA ALA A 344 4.25 -2.43 11.44
C ALA A 344 2.90 -2.02 12.07
N ARG A 345 2.92 -1.56 13.33
CA ARG A 345 1.70 -1.09 14.01
C ARG A 345 1.18 0.22 13.44
N ASN A 346 2.08 1.09 12.99
CA ASN A 346 1.77 2.42 12.48
C ASN A 346 1.90 2.50 10.96
N GLN A 347 1.97 1.33 10.26
CA GLN A 347 2.26 1.24 8.83
C GLN A 347 1.34 2.12 7.97
N TYR A 348 0.07 2.24 8.33
CA TYR A 348 -0.91 3.01 7.57
C TYR A 348 -0.61 4.51 7.65
N GLY A 349 -0.38 5.05 8.84
CA GLY A 349 0.03 6.43 9.01
C GLY A 349 1.36 6.72 8.34
N ILE A 350 2.36 5.85 8.52
CA ILE A 350 3.67 5.99 7.86
C ILE A 350 3.50 6.01 6.34
N TYR A 351 2.65 5.11 5.78
CA TYR A 351 2.36 5.07 4.35
C TYR A 351 1.70 6.36 3.84
N LEU A 352 0.71 6.88 4.53
CA LEU A 352 0.02 8.10 4.08
C LEU A 352 0.92 9.33 4.11
N TRP A 353 1.77 9.45 5.12
CA TRP A 353 2.53 10.68 5.39
C TRP A 353 3.95 10.72 4.80
N HIS A 354 4.51 9.58 4.31
CA HIS A 354 5.86 9.63 3.73
C HIS A 354 5.94 10.52 2.50
N MET A 355 4.96 10.43 1.58
CA MET A 355 4.96 11.26 0.36
C MET A 355 4.76 12.74 0.63
N PRO A 356 3.77 13.20 1.44
CA PRO A 356 3.67 14.61 1.82
C PRO A 356 4.98 15.19 2.34
N ILE A 357 5.69 14.46 3.20
CA ILE A 357 6.99 14.90 3.75
C ILE A 357 8.04 15.03 2.64
N ILE A 358 8.14 14.05 1.75
CA ILE A 358 9.07 14.09 0.61
C ILE A 358 8.72 15.24 -0.34
N MET A 359 7.44 15.45 -0.65
CA MET A 359 6.98 16.54 -1.54
C MET A 359 7.30 17.91 -0.96
N ILE A 360 7.12 18.11 0.34
CA ILE A 360 7.50 19.35 1.02
C ILE A 360 9.01 19.59 0.91
N LEU A 361 9.83 18.55 1.06
CA LEU A 361 11.28 18.64 0.91
C LEU A 361 11.68 18.96 -0.53
N GLN A 362 11.09 18.29 -1.52
CA GLN A 362 11.33 18.60 -2.93
C GLN A 362 11.06 20.06 -3.28
N ALA A 363 9.99 20.62 -2.71
CA ALA A 363 9.59 22.00 -3.00
C ALA A 363 10.50 23.03 -2.34
N ASN A 364 10.96 22.77 -1.12
CA ASN A 364 11.61 23.79 -0.28
C ASN A 364 13.11 23.56 -0.09
N ALA A 365 13.65 22.44 -0.56
CA ALA A 365 15.05 22.08 -0.40
C ALA A 365 15.67 21.64 -1.74
N PRO A 366 16.17 22.57 -2.57
CA PRO A 366 16.73 22.24 -3.91
C PRO A 366 17.84 21.19 -3.89
N TRP A 367 18.60 21.12 -2.79
CA TRP A 367 19.65 20.11 -2.59
C TRP A 367 19.09 18.67 -2.53
N PHE A 368 17.81 18.51 -2.22
CA PHE A 368 17.17 17.20 -2.17
C PHE A 368 17.08 16.57 -3.57
N ASN A 369 16.79 17.35 -4.60
CA ASN A 369 16.62 16.88 -5.99
C ASN A 369 17.94 16.47 -6.67
N THR A 370 19.08 16.83 -6.07
CA THR A 370 20.43 16.57 -6.61
C THR A 370 21.34 15.95 -5.54
N MET A 371 20.81 15.00 -4.82
CA MET A 371 21.46 14.41 -3.67
C MET A 371 22.64 13.53 -4.09
N SER A 372 23.79 13.69 -3.42
CA SER A 372 24.91 12.78 -3.58
C SER A 372 24.66 11.46 -2.84
N GLN A 373 25.38 10.39 -3.21
CA GLN A 373 25.29 9.08 -2.55
C GLN A 373 25.51 9.15 -1.04
N GLN A 374 26.52 9.91 -0.61
CA GLN A 374 26.85 10.08 0.82
C GLN A 374 25.74 10.80 1.57
N ARG A 375 25.20 11.89 0.99
CA ARG A 375 24.06 12.63 1.59
C ARG A 375 22.83 11.78 1.67
N PHE A 376 22.57 10.94 0.68
CA PHE A 376 21.42 10.02 0.69
C PHE A 376 21.45 9.08 1.89
N TRP A 377 22.57 8.42 2.14
CA TRP A 377 22.70 7.51 3.30
C TRP A 377 22.64 8.20 4.66
N LEU A 378 23.11 9.45 4.75
CA LEU A 378 22.97 10.25 5.98
C LEU A 378 21.53 10.74 6.20
N PHE A 379 20.85 11.10 5.11
CA PHE A 379 19.50 11.64 5.14
C PHE A 379 18.42 10.57 5.38
N LEU A 380 18.59 9.38 4.80
CA LEU A 380 17.60 8.32 4.86
C LEU A 380 17.16 7.95 6.28
N PRO A 381 18.03 7.74 7.27
CA PRO A 381 17.62 7.47 8.64
C PRO A 381 16.76 8.60 9.25
N CYS A 382 17.10 9.85 8.96
CA CYS A 382 16.32 11.01 9.41
C CYS A 382 14.91 10.98 8.83
N MET A 383 14.78 10.68 7.53
CA MET A 383 13.49 10.52 6.87
C MET A 383 12.65 9.39 7.46
N VAL A 384 13.27 8.24 7.72
CA VAL A 384 12.61 7.12 8.39
C VAL A 384 12.06 7.54 9.75
N VAL A 385 12.89 8.19 10.57
CA VAL A 385 12.50 8.63 11.92
C VAL A 385 11.37 9.67 11.85
N ILE A 386 11.53 10.72 11.04
CA ILE A 386 10.51 11.78 10.89
C ILE A 386 9.17 11.19 10.44
N THR A 387 9.19 10.35 9.42
CA THR A 387 7.97 9.74 8.88
C THR A 387 7.33 8.78 9.89
N CYS A 388 8.13 8.00 10.63
CA CYS A 388 7.63 7.11 11.67
C CYS A 388 6.99 7.89 12.84
N VAL A 389 7.61 8.98 13.26
CA VAL A 389 7.09 9.85 14.32
C VAL A 389 5.78 10.49 13.87
N PHE A 390 5.76 11.05 12.66
CA PHE A 390 4.57 11.69 12.11
C PHE A 390 3.42 10.69 11.91
N GLY A 391 3.72 9.52 11.33
CA GLY A 391 2.76 8.43 11.14
C GLY A 391 2.20 7.88 12.46
N TYR A 392 3.01 7.81 13.51
CA TYR A 392 2.57 7.45 14.86
C TYR A 392 1.57 8.47 15.41
N PHE A 393 1.89 9.76 15.36
CA PHE A 393 0.99 10.80 15.85
C PHE A 393 -0.30 10.84 15.04
N ALA A 394 -0.23 10.75 13.71
CA ALA A 394 -1.41 10.68 12.86
C ALA A 394 -2.31 9.49 13.23
N THR A 395 -1.75 8.29 13.40
CA THR A 395 -2.51 7.11 13.82
C THR A 395 -3.13 7.30 15.21
N ARG A 396 -2.40 7.91 16.15
CA ARG A 396 -2.88 8.08 17.51
C ARG A 396 -3.99 9.11 17.64
N PHE A 397 -3.89 10.23 16.94
CA PHE A 397 -4.83 11.35 17.10
C PHE A 397 -6.01 11.27 16.14
N ILE A 398 -5.83 10.70 14.94
CA ILE A 398 -6.89 10.64 13.93
C ILE A 398 -7.66 9.31 14.04
N ASP A 399 -6.96 8.17 14.12
CA ASP A 399 -7.63 6.86 14.14
C ASP A 399 -8.15 6.48 15.53
N HIS A 400 -7.54 7.03 16.62
CA HIS A 400 -7.87 6.67 18.01
C HIS A 400 -8.10 7.90 18.92
N PRO A 401 -8.98 8.84 18.58
CA PRO A 401 -9.16 10.07 19.37
C PRO A 401 -9.68 9.81 20.80
N ALA A 402 -10.42 8.74 21.02
CA ALA A 402 -10.99 8.41 22.33
C ALA A 402 -9.97 7.84 23.34
N SER A 403 -8.86 7.28 22.88
CA SER A 403 -7.81 6.74 23.77
C SER A 403 -6.93 7.82 24.37
N ALA A 404 -6.91 9.02 23.80
CA ALA A 404 -6.18 10.18 24.30
C ALA A 404 -6.86 10.80 25.53
N LYS A 405 -8.19 10.70 25.66
CA LYS A 405 -8.97 11.27 26.75
C LYS A 405 -8.95 10.47 28.06
N LYS A 406 -8.45 9.23 28.08
CA LYS A 406 -8.43 8.37 29.29
C LYS A 406 -7.12 8.45 30.10
N LYS A 407 -6.19 9.34 29.77
CA LYS A 407 -4.92 9.56 30.48
C LYS A 407 -4.75 10.99 30.99
N GLY A 408 -5.80 11.76 31.04
CA GLY A 408 -5.84 13.07 31.73
C GLY A 408 -6.55 12.97 33.07
#